data_3ae8fb75f474a7f7cee819eab737d44e
#
_entry.id   3ae8fb75f474a7f7cee819eab737d44e
#
_cell.length_a   1.000
_cell.length_b   1.000
_cell.length_c   1.000
_cell.angle_alpha   90.00
_cell.angle_beta   90.00
_cell.angle_gamma   90.00
#
_symmetry.space_group_name_H-M   'P 1'
#
loop_
_entity.id
_entity.type
_entity.pdbx_description
1 polymer ?
#
loop_
_entity_poly.entity_id
_entity_poly.type
_entity_poly.pdbx_seq_one_letter_code
_entity_poly.pdbx_strand_id
1 'polypeptide(L)'
;MLKLRSVLLLFAAVSASSLGVQHSVSAEATYPVVDLHVDLPYQLGFHGKPLRQGMGQASLTDLRAGAVVGVVLPLFVPHDVSPTGPRKSDLEDSYLRVLGELFHGDGLALPGCGEAPGVQTWLSFEGAGPLADAPESLDAWVARGIRIVGLVHTEHNALASSSGDSHPVDYGLTEAGKVLMRRAHALGVAVDVSHASDRAVSDVLALARETHGVVVATHSNARALCDHPRNLTDDQLRGIAATGGVVGLNFHSAFVVRGRAATLADVVHQALHLVRVAGVEHVALGADFEGGIRPARGVEDASHFPDLARALRSAGLTQAAVRRVFSENALRVLCRSGK
;
A
#
# COMPACT_ATOMS: atom_id res chain seq x y z
N MET A 1 19.73 49.68 87.24
CA MET A 1 18.46 49.03 86.91
C MET A 1 18.12 49.40 85.48
N LEU A 2 18.57 48.63 84.54
CA LEU A 2 18.31 48.85 83.09
C LEU A 2 17.43 47.69 82.58
N LYS A 3 16.26 48.05 82.06
CA LYS A 3 15.33 47.07 81.46
C LYS A 3 15.72 46.85 79.97
N LEU A 4 16.09 45.62 79.62
CA LEU A 4 16.26 45.16 78.24
C LEU A 4 14.88 44.99 77.61
N ARG A 5 14.66 45.64 76.46
CA ARG A 5 13.50 45.39 75.58
C ARG A 5 13.92 44.43 74.45
N SER A 6 13.33 43.25 74.40
CA SER A 6 13.50 42.29 73.35
C SER A 6 12.70 42.72 72.09
N VAL A 7 13.39 42.85 70.99
CA VAL A 7 12.78 43.09 69.67
C VAL A 7 12.60 41.72 68.98
N LEU A 8 11.36 41.34 68.73
CA LEU A 8 11.00 40.14 67.96
C LEU A 8 11.03 40.51 66.47
N LEU A 9 11.96 39.90 65.73
CA LEU A 9 11.98 39.97 64.29
C LEU A 9 11.10 38.81 63.70
N LEU A 10 10.00 39.17 63.02
CA LEU A 10 9.17 38.27 62.25
C LEU A 10 9.82 38.04 60.88
N PHE A 11 10.29 36.82 60.61
CA PHE A 11 10.67 36.42 59.27
C PHE A 11 9.42 35.90 58.56
N ALA A 12 8.96 36.65 57.55
CA ALA A 12 7.95 36.14 56.58
C ALA A 12 8.61 35.24 55.59
N ALA A 13 8.28 33.97 55.66
CA ALA A 13 8.68 32.98 54.60
C ALA A 13 7.79 33.16 53.37
N VAL A 14 8.37 33.66 52.28
CA VAL A 14 7.73 33.64 50.95
C VAL A 14 7.92 32.26 50.34
N SER A 15 6.87 31.45 50.35
CA SER A 15 6.82 30.18 49.60
C SER A 15 6.64 30.47 48.12
N ALA A 16 7.71 30.28 47.33
CA ALA A 16 7.63 30.26 45.87
C ALA A 16 6.95 28.97 45.41
N SER A 17 5.68 29.08 45.04
CA SER A 17 4.96 27.98 44.35
C SER A 17 5.48 27.90 42.91
N SER A 18 6.37 26.96 42.65
CA SER A 18 6.74 26.58 41.27
C SER A 18 5.55 25.91 40.62
N LEU A 19 4.83 26.61 39.76
CA LEU A 19 3.90 26.02 38.79
C LEU A 19 4.70 25.20 37.82
N GLY A 20 4.89 23.92 38.14
CA GLY A 20 5.39 22.92 37.18
C GLY A 20 4.37 22.75 36.06
N VAL A 21 4.68 23.29 34.88
CA VAL A 21 3.97 22.96 33.67
C VAL A 21 4.26 21.49 33.41
N GLN A 22 3.38 20.60 33.85
CA GLN A 22 3.38 19.23 33.43
C GLN A 22 3.03 19.23 31.94
N HIS A 23 4.03 19.08 31.06
CA HIS A 23 3.81 18.68 29.70
C HIS A 23 3.28 17.24 29.78
N SER A 24 1.97 17.10 29.71
CA SER A 24 1.37 15.80 29.42
C SER A 24 1.91 15.37 28.06
N VAL A 25 2.84 14.43 28.05
CA VAL A 25 3.17 13.67 26.84
C VAL A 25 1.88 12.95 26.49
N SER A 26 1.11 13.50 25.56
CA SER A 26 -0.04 12.81 25.00
C SER A 26 0.50 11.50 24.41
N ALA A 27 -0.11 10.37 24.80
CA ALA A 27 0.21 9.09 24.17
C ALA A 27 0.20 9.28 22.65
N GLU A 28 1.31 8.92 22.02
CA GLU A 28 1.48 9.11 20.58
C GLU A 28 0.35 8.33 19.87
N ALA A 29 -0.40 8.98 19.02
CA ALA A 29 -1.56 8.37 18.38
C ALA A 29 -1.08 7.25 17.45
N THR A 30 -1.46 6.02 17.75
CA THR A 30 -1.21 4.88 16.89
C THR A 30 -2.23 4.91 15.73
N TYR A 31 -1.75 4.80 14.52
CA TYR A 31 -2.57 4.76 13.31
C TYR A 31 -2.65 3.32 12.81
N PRO A 32 -3.85 2.73 12.68
CA PRO A 32 -3.98 1.43 12.03
C PRO A 32 -3.55 1.54 10.57
N VAL A 33 -2.81 0.55 10.10
CA VAL A 33 -2.24 0.50 8.75
C VAL A 33 -2.93 -0.57 7.92
N VAL A 34 -3.31 -0.22 6.68
CA VAL A 34 -3.66 -1.16 5.62
C VAL A 34 -2.69 -0.93 4.46
N ASP A 35 -1.86 -1.93 4.16
CA ASP A 35 -0.90 -1.91 3.08
C ASP A 35 -1.49 -2.58 1.83
N LEU A 36 -1.51 -1.88 0.71
CA LEU A 36 -2.12 -2.34 -0.54
C LEU A 36 -1.25 -3.32 -1.34
N HIS A 37 0.02 -3.55 -0.92
CA HIS A 37 0.90 -4.45 -1.66
C HIS A 37 2.04 -5.00 -0.81
N VAL A 38 1.96 -6.29 -0.48
CA VAL A 38 3.00 -7.00 0.29
C VAL A 38 3.20 -8.40 -0.31
N ASP A 39 4.38 -8.66 -0.86
CA ASP A 39 4.71 -9.86 -1.64
C ASP A 39 5.02 -11.11 -0.79
N LEU A 40 4.37 -11.25 0.35
CA LEU A 40 4.49 -12.45 1.17
C LEU A 40 4.20 -13.75 0.39
N PRO A 41 3.17 -13.82 -0.50
CA PRO A 41 2.93 -15.03 -1.29
C PRO A 41 4.11 -15.42 -2.16
N TYR A 42 4.79 -14.45 -2.76
CA TYR A 42 5.96 -14.69 -3.59
C TYR A 42 7.14 -15.25 -2.77
N GLN A 43 7.43 -14.65 -1.62
CA GLN A 43 8.53 -15.09 -0.76
C GLN A 43 8.27 -16.48 -0.17
N LEU A 44 7.05 -16.76 0.26
CA LEU A 44 6.66 -18.06 0.80
C LEU A 44 6.62 -19.14 -0.29
N GLY A 45 5.97 -18.84 -1.42
CA GLY A 45 5.70 -19.81 -2.48
C GLY A 45 6.91 -20.16 -3.33
N PHE A 46 7.80 -19.20 -3.60
CA PHE A 46 8.91 -19.37 -4.54
C PHE A 46 10.28 -19.32 -3.86
N HIS A 47 10.42 -18.73 -2.68
CA HIS A 47 11.69 -18.60 -1.98
C HIS A 47 11.73 -19.34 -0.63
N GLY A 48 10.62 -19.97 -0.21
CA GLY A 48 10.56 -20.75 1.02
C GLY A 48 10.86 -19.94 2.30
N LYS A 49 10.66 -18.60 2.28
CA LYS A 49 10.91 -17.74 3.42
C LYS A 49 9.72 -17.76 4.37
N PRO A 50 9.87 -18.19 5.62
CA PRO A 50 8.76 -18.19 6.58
C PRO A 50 8.45 -16.78 7.09
N LEU A 51 7.20 -16.55 7.47
CA LEU A 51 6.70 -15.32 8.15
C LEU A 51 7.20 -15.22 9.62
N ARG A 52 8.47 -15.47 9.86
CA ARG A 52 9.04 -15.45 11.21
C ARG A 52 9.71 -14.13 11.51
N GLN A 53 9.82 -13.82 12.80
CA GLN A 53 10.52 -12.63 13.29
C GLN A 53 11.92 -12.51 12.69
N GLY A 54 12.28 -11.31 12.22
CA GLY A 54 13.60 -10.99 11.69
C GLY A 54 13.92 -11.57 10.31
N MET A 55 12.91 -12.09 9.62
CA MET A 55 13.05 -12.65 8.27
C MET A 55 12.20 -11.84 7.30
N GLY A 56 12.83 -10.94 6.54
CA GLY A 56 12.17 -10.12 5.53
C GLY A 56 11.76 -8.73 6.02
N GLN A 57 10.84 -8.08 5.29
CA GLN A 57 10.41 -6.69 5.52
C GLN A 57 9.01 -6.60 6.12
N ALA A 58 8.25 -7.69 6.14
CA ALA A 58 6.87 -7.76 6.59
C ALA A 58 6.58 -9.03 7.41
N SER A 59 7.49 -9.39 8.33
CA SER A 59 7.21 -10.48 9.28
C SER A 59 5.99 -10.14 10.16
N LEU A 60 5.33 -11.15 10.73
CA LEU A 60 4.20 -10.90 11.65
C LEU A 60 4.57 -10.00 12.83
N THR A 61 5.81 -10.05 13.28
CA THR A 61 6.31 -9.15 14.33
C THR A 61 6.39 -7.72 13.83
N ASP A 62 6.94 -7.51 12.63
CA ASP A 62 7.06 -6.17 12.04
C ASP A 62 5.70 -5.59 11.71
N LEU A 63 4.78 -6.39 11.15
CA LEU A 63 3.40 -5.98 10.91
C LEU A 63 2.70 -5.53 12.21
N ARG A 64 2.85 -6.29 13.31
CA ARG A 64 2.29 -5.90 14.61
C ARG A 64 2.94 -4.64 15.17
N ALA A 65 4.27 -4.52 15.10
CA ALA A 65 4.99 -3.33 15.55
C ALA A 65 4.61 -2.09 14.74
N GLY A 66 4.33 -2.25 13.45
CA GLY A 66 3.84 -1.22 12.55
C GLY A 66 2.35 -0.88 12.67
N ALA A 67 1.63 -1.51 13.61
CA ALA A 67 0.18 -1.39 13.75
C ALA A 67 -0.61 -1.75 12.48
N VAL A 68 -0.09 -2.72 11.71
CA VAL A 68 -0.73 -3.20 10.49
C VAL A 68 -1.95 -4.03 10.87
N VAL A 69 -3.12 -3.62 10.42
CA VAL A 69 -4.41 -4.29 10.61
C VAL A 69 -4.89 -4.99 9.34
N GLY A 70 -4.26 -4.70 8.21
CA GLY A 70 -4.61 -5.33 6.95
C GLY A 70 -3.53 -5.22 5.88
N VAL A 71 -3.46 -6.23 5.01
CA VAL A 71 -2.54 -6.28 3.87
C VAL A 71 -3.24 -6.85 2.64
N VAL A 72 -2.88 -6.33 1.46
CA VAL A 72 -3.22 -6.95 0.19
C VAL A 72 -2.06 -7.83 -0.24
N LEU A 73 -2.33 -9.10 -0.51
CA LEU A 73 -1.39 -10.13 -0.88
C LEU A 73 -1.52 -10.41 -2.38
N PRO A 74 -0.56 -10.00 -3.22
CA PRO A 74 -0.60 -10.26 -4.64
C PRO A 74 -0.32 -11.74 -4.96
N LEU A 75 -1.15 -12.33 -5.80
CA LEU A 75 -0.86 -13.58 -6.48
C LEU A 75 -0.05 -13.24 -7.73
N PHE A 76 1.26 -13.29 -7.58
CA PHE A 76 2.23 -13.15 -8.64
C PHE A 76 2.81 -14.52 -8.99
N VAL A 77 2.97 -14.79 -10.29
CA VAL A 77 3.66 -15.97 -10.80
C VAL A 77 4.82 -15.49 -11.66
N PRO A 78 6.08 -15.83 -11.30
CA PRO A 78 7.24 -15.48 -12.10
C PRO A 78 7.16 -16.02 -13.53
N HIS A 79 7.65 -15.26 -14.48
CA HIS A 79 7.56 -15.62 -15.91
C HIS A 79 8.38 -16.89 -16.25
N ASP A 80 9.42 -17.17 -15.48
CA ASP A 80 10.34 -18.28 -15.67
C ASP A 80 9.84 -19.64 -15.14
N VAL A 81 8.71 -19.70 -14.45
CA VAL A 81 8.14 -20.98 -13.98
C VAL A 81 7.56 -21.83 -15.11
N SER A 82 7.37 -21.23 -16.30
CA SER A 82 6.85 -21.94 -17.49
C SER A 82 7.47 -21.37 -18.76
N PRO A 83 7.90 -22.20 -19.71
CA PRO A 83 8.45 -21.74 -21.00
C PRO A 83 7.48 -20.87 -21.83
N THR A 84 6.19 -20.97 -21.56
CA THR A 84 5.12 -20.21 -22.24
C THR A 84 4.59 -19.05 -21.40
N GLY A 85 5.27 -18.73 -20.30
CA GLY A 85 4.82 -17.75 -19.31
C GLY A 85 3.80 -18.33 -18.31
N PRO A 86 3.37 -17.53 -17.33
CA PRO A 86 2.44 -17.95 -16.27
C PRO A 86 1.12 -18.47 -16.83
N ARG A 87 0.65 -19.60 -16.28
CA ARG A 87 -0.60 -20.25 -16.65
C ARG A 87 -1.62 -20.16 -15.52
N LYS A 88 -2.88 -20.46 -15.84
CA LYS A 88 -3.97 -20.50 -14.83
C LYS A 88 -3.69 -21.52 -13.72
N SER A 89 -3.08 -22.67 -14.03
CA SER A 89 -2.65 -23.64 -13.01
C SER A 89 -1.62 -23.08 -12.05
N ASP A 90 -0.72 -22.24 -12.52
CA ASP A 90 0.34 -21.66 -11.69
C ASP A 90 -0.25 -20.65 -10.69
N LEU A 91 -1.31 -19.92 -11.08
CA LEU A 91 -2.08 -19.08 -10.16
C LEU A 91 -2.82 -19.91 -9.11
N GLU A 92 -3.43 -21.04 -9.50
CA GLU A 92 -4.09 -21.97 -8.58
C GLU A 92 -3.09 -22.54 -7.55
N ASP A 93 -1.92 -22.96 -7.99
CA ASP A 93 -0.87 -23.47 -7.12
C ASP A 93 -0.36 -22.38 -6.16
N SER A 94 -0.17 -21.14 -6.64
CA SER A 94 0.21 -20.01 -5.80
C SER A 94 -0.86 -19.74 -4.73
N TYR A 95 -2.13 -19.71 -5.11
CA TYR A 95 -3.25 -19.53 -4.19
C TYR A 95 -3.30 -20.61 -3.10
N LEU A 96 -3.16 -21.89 -3.49
CA LEU A 96 -3.18 -23.00 -2.54
C LEU A 96 -2.03 -22.94 -1.54
N ARG A 97 -0.84 -22.52 -1.97
CA ARG A 97 0.29 -22.29 -1.07
C ARG A 97 0.01 -21.15 -0.09
N VAL A 98 -0.55 -20.05 -0.56
CA VAL A 98 -0.98 -18.93 0.31
C VAL A 98 -1.95 -19.43 1.37
N LEU A 99 -2.98 -20.18 0.99
CA LEU A 99 -3.93 -20.74 1.93
C LEU A 99 -3.26 -21.69 2.94
N GLY A 100 -2.37 -22.57 2.47
CA GLY A 100 -1.70 -23.55 3.32
C GLY A 100 -0.78 -22.94 4.35
N GLU A 101 -0.08 -21.83 4.02
CA GLU A 101 0.98 -21.28 4.86
C GLU A 101 0.56 -20.04 5.63
N LEU A 102 -0.25 -19.16 5.03
CA LEU A 102 -0.65 -17.89 5.66
C LEU A 102 -1.82 -18.04 6.63
N PHE A 103 -2.71 -19.00 6.41
CA PHE A 103 -3.93 -19.16 7.22
C PHE A 103 -3.86 -20.25 8.28
N HIS A 104 -2.75 -20.96 8.40
CA HIS A 104 -2.54 -21.93 9.48
C HIS A 104 -1.92 -21.27 10.72
N GLY A 105 -2.74 -20.58 11.50
CA GLY A 105 -2.47 -20.40 12.93
C GLY A 105 -1.85 -19.09 13.38
N ASP A 106 -1.32 -18.22 12.53
CA ASP A 106 -0.43 -17.15 12.99
C ASP A 106 -1.00 -15.72 12.96
N GLY A 107 -2.31 -15.55 12.89
CA GLY A 107 -2.91 -14.24 13.07
C GLY A 107 -3.17 -13.46 11.81
N LEU A 108 -3.08 -14.09 10.63
CA LEU A 108 -3.66 -13.56 9.39
C LEU A 108 -5.10 -14.10 9.27
N ALA A 109 -6.04 -13.20 9.01
CA ALA A 109 -7.45 -13.55 8.84
C ALA A 109 -7.86 -13.45 7.38
N LEU A 110 -8.71 -14.40 6.91
CA LEU A 110 -9.34 -14.30 5.59
C LEU A 110 -10.19 -13.03 5.45
N PRO A 111 -10.37 -12.55 4.20
CA PRO A 111 -10.92 -11.23 3.94
C PRO A 111 -12.28 -11.02 4.59
N GLY A 112 -12.37 -9.98 5.36
CA GLY A 112 -13.59 -9.47 5.92
C GLY A 112 -13.52 -7.96 6.02
N CYS A 113 -14.63 -7.28 5.72
CA CYS A 113 -14.74 -5.84 5.89
C CYS A 113 -15.42 -5.51 7.23
N GLY A 114 -15.06 -6.25 8.26
CA GLY A 114 -15.51 -6.07 9.63
C GLY A 114 -14.35 -6.18 10.61
N GLU A 115 -14.63 -5.95 11.89
CA GLU A 115 -13.65 -6.19 12.95
C GLU A 115 -13.36 -7.70 13.05
N ALA A 116 -12.12 -8.08 12.82
CA ALA A 116 -11.64 -9.45 13.01
C ALA A 116 -10.33 -9.41 13.80
N PRO A 117 -10.06 -10.39 14.65
CA PRO A 117 -8.77 -10.50 15.32
C PRO A 117 -7.68 -10.82 14.29
N GLY A 118 -6.51 -10.19 14.46
CA GLY A 118 -5.35 -10.40 13.60
C GLY A 118 -5.28 -9.42 12.40
N VAL A 119 -4.31 -9.66 11.54
CA VAL A 119 -4.12 -8.87 10.31
C VAL A 119 -5.06 -9.40 9.24
N GLN A 120 -5.97 -8.55 8.76
CA GLN A 120 -6.88 -8.91 7.67
C GLN A 120 -6.12 -9.01 6.35
N THR A 121 -6.53 -9.92 5.48
CA THR A 121 -5.90 -10.08 4.18
C THR A 121 -6.92 -10.03 3.06
N TRP A 122 -6.56 -9.34 2.00
CA TRP A 122 -7.25 -9.37 0.71
C TRP A 122 -6.28 -9.89 -0.32
N LEU A 123 -6.79 -10.47 -1.38
CA LEU A 123 -5.97 -10.96 -2.47
C LEU A 123 -6.06 -10.03 -3.68
N SER A 124 -4.95 -9.92 -4.42
CA SER A 124 -4.91 -9.28 -5.72
C SER A 124 -4.24 -10.19 -6.74
N PHE A 125 -4.44 -9.92 -8.03
CA PHE A 125 -3.52 -10.41 -9.05
C PHE A 125 -2.46 -9.36 -9.32
N GLU A 126 -1.23 -9.80 -9.51
CA GLU A 126 -0.15 -9.00 -10.05
C GLU A 126 0.31 -9.64 -11.38
N GLY A 127 -0.39 -9.27 -12.45
CA GLY A 127 -0.26 -9.90 -13.76
C GLY A 127 -1.34 -10.95 -14.03
N ALA A 128 -2.57 -10.50 -14.34
CA ALA A 128 -3.71 -11.35 -14.60
C ALA A 128 -3.71 -11.98 -16.02
N GLY A 129 -2.58 -11.95 -16.74
CA GLY A 129 -2.43 -12.54 -18.07
C GLY A 129 -3.03 -13.95 -18.25
N PRO A 130 -2.88 -14.86 -17.27
CA PRO A 130 -3.49 -16.20 -17.32
C PRO A 130 -5.02 -16.25 -17.42
N LEU A 131 -5.72 -15.12 -17.18
CA LEU A 131 -7.18 -15.03 -17.31
C LEU A 131 -7.62 -14.46 -18.67
N ALA A 132 -6.70 -14.16 -19.58
CA ALA A 132 -7.02 -13.51 -20.85
C ALA A 132 -8.01 -14.31 -21.72
N ASP A 133 -7.87 -15.63 -21.73
CA ASP A 133 -8.70 -16.54 -22.52
C ASP A 133 -9.96 -17.03 -21.78
N ALA A 134 -10.11 -16.69 -20.49
CA ALA A 134 -11.22 -17.14 -19.66
C ALA A 134 -11.60 -16.07 -18.61
N PRO A 135 -11.98 -14.86 -19.02
CA PRO A 135 -12.27 -13.73 -18.12
C PRO A 135 -13.42 -14.02 -17.15
N GLU A 136 -14.35 -14.92 -17.50
CA GLU A 136 -15.43 -15.38 -16.62
C GLU A 136 -14.93 -16.14 -15.39
N SER A 137 -13.71 -16.69 -15.44
CA SER A 137 -13.10 -17.35 -14.28
C SER A 137 -12.79 -16.38 -13.12
N LEU A 138 -12.80 -15.07 -13.38
CA LEU A 138 -12.63 -14.05 -12.34
C LEU A 138 -13.71 -14.15 -11.25
N ASP A 139 -14.92 -14.61 -11.57
CA ASP A 139 -16.01 -14.78 -10.58
C ASP A 139 -15.59 -15.72 -9.44
N ALA A 140 -15.00 -16.86 -9.79
CA ALA A 140 -14.51 -17.83 -8.81
C ALA A 140 -13.38 -17.24 -7.96
N TRP A 141 -12.51 -16.43 -8.56
CA TRP A 141 -11.44 -15.78 -7.84
C TRP A 141 -11.92 -14.68 -6.87
N VAL A 142 -12.95 -13.93 -7.28
CA VAL A 142 -13.60 -12.94 -6.39
C VAL A 142 -14.24 -13.64 -5.18
N ALA A 143 -14.86 -14.78 -5.38
CA ALA A 143 -15.39 -15.61 -4.28
C ALA A 143 -14.28 -16.12 -3.34
N ARG A 144 -13.05 -16.29 -3.84
CA ARG A 144 -11.87 -16.68 -3.07
C ARG A 144 -11.15 -15.50 -2.38
N GLY A 145 -11.60 -14.26 -2.58
CA GLY A 145 -11.05 -13.10 -1.89
C GLY A 145 -10.28 -12.11 -2.76
N ILE A 146 -10.20 -12.29 -4.08
CA ILE A 146 -9.64 -11.27 -4.98
C ILE A 146 -10.48 -10.00 -4.89
N ARG A 147 -9.83 -8.86 -4.68
CA ARG A 147 -10.43 -7.52 -4.62
C ARG A 147 -9.78 -6.54 -5.59
N ILE A 148 -8.60 -6.87 -6.10
CA ILE A 148 -7.85 -6.04 -7.04
C ILE A 148 -7.30 -6.92 -8.16
N VAL A 149 -7.35 -6.44 -9.40
CA VAL A 149 -6.81 -7.11 -10.59
C VAL A 149 -5.75 -6.24 -11.22
N GLY A 150 -4.48 -6.58 -11.01
CA GLY A 150 -3.34 -6.06 -11.76
C GLY A 150 -3.21 -6.74 -13.12
N LEU A 151 -3.21 -5.96 -14.19
CA LEU A 151 -3.25 -6.48 -15.55
C LEU A 151 -1.91 -7.10 -15.97
N VAL A 152 -0.82 -6.46 -15.61
CA VAL A 152 0.56 -6.79 -16.00
C VAL A 152 1.49 -6.73 -14.80
N HIS A 153 2.67 -7.34 -14.94
CA HIS A 153 3.83 -7.13 -14.07
C HIS A 153 4.98 -6.55 -14.90
N THR A 154 6.18 -7.11 -14.83
CA THR A 154 7.36 -6.58 -15.53
C THR A 154 7.26 -6.67 -17.05
N GLU A 155 6.61 -7.70 -17.58
CA GLU A 155 6.53 -7.98 -19.01
C GLU A 155 5.14 -7.68 -19.56
N HIS A 156 5.11 -7.38 -20.87
CA HIS A 156 3.86 -7.35 -21.64
C HIS A 156 3.16 -8.71 -21.60
N ASN A 157 1.84 -8.68 -21.64
CA ASN A 157 1.06 -9.92 -21.74
C ASN A 157 -0.18 -9.73 -22.63
N ALA A 158 -1.02 -10.76 -22.73
CA ALA A 158 -2.22 -10.72 -23.56
C ALA A 158 -3.26 -9.66 -23.15
N LEU A 159 -3.15 -9.04 -21.96
CA LEU A 159 -4.09 -8.03 -21.45
C LEU A 159 -3.63 -6.60 -21.71
N ALA A 160 -2.36 -6.30 -21.50
CA ALA A 160 -1.85 -4.93 -21.60
C ALA A 160 -0.32 -4.87 -21.77
N SER A 161 0.17 -3.69 -22.13
CA SER A 161 1.59 -3.35 -22.09
C SER A 161 2.07 -2.99 -20.70
N SER A 162 3.28 -3.41 -20.35
CA SER A 162 3.97 -3.08 -19.09
C SER A 162 4.95 -1.93 -19.28
N SER A 163 5.16 -1.15 -18.22
CA SER A 163 6.19 -0.11 -18.13
C SER A 163 7.60 -0.67 -17.87
N GLY A 164 7.70 -1.94 -17.48
CA GLY A 164 8.96 -2.63 -17.19
C GLY A 164 9.53 -3.41 -18.35
N ASP A 165 8.75 -3.63 -19.41
CA ASP A 165 9.18 -4.42 -20.55
C ASP A 165 10.23 -3.69 -21.39
N SER A 166 11.24 -4.43 -21.83
CA SER A 166 12.27 -3.93 -22.73
C SER A 166 11.83 -3.88 -24.20
N HIS A 167 10.69 -4.51 -24.54
CA HIS A 167 10.15 -4.49 -25.90
C HIS A 167 9.58 -3.11 -26.23
N PRO A 168 9.95 -2.52 -27.37
CA PRO A 168 9.65 -1.12 -27.68
C PRO A 168 8.19 -0.83 -28.03
N VAL A 169 7.34 -1.86 -28.22
CA VAL A 169 5.96 -1.67 -28.67
C VAL A 169 5.01 -1.55 -27.50
N ASP A 170 4.61 -0.33 -27.16
CA ASP A 170 3.51 -0.06 -26.25
C ASP A 170 2.17 -0.10 -27.00
N TYR A 171 1.45 -1.23 -26.91
CA TYR A 171 0.13 -1.40 -27.54
C TYR A 171 -1.03 -0.98 -26.62
N GLY A 172 -0.75 -0.64 -25.34
CA GLY A 172 -1.77 -0.23 -24.39
C GLY A 172 -2.62 -1.39 -23.87
N LEU A 173 -3.92 -1.17 -23.69
CA LEU A 173 -4.90 -2.17 -23.25
C LEU A 173 -5.48 -2.93 -24.45
N THR A 174 -5.35 -4.26 -24.45
CA THR A 174 -5.86 -5.14 -25.52
C THR A 174 -7.39 -5.33 -25.41
N GLU A 175 -8.01 -5.94 -26.41
CA GLU A 175 -9.43 -6.32 -26.34
C GLU A 175 -9.69 -7.34 -25.22
N ALA A 176 -8.80 -8.32 -25.01
CA ALA A 176 -8.88 -9.25 -23.89
C ALA A 176 -8.79 -8.51 -22.55
N GLY A 177 -7.87 -7.54 -22.44
CA GLY A 177 -7.76 -6.66 -21.27
C GLY A 177 -9.04 -5.86 -21.01
N LYS A 178 -9.67 -5.31 -22.05
CA LYS A 178 -10.95 -4.59 -21.91
C LYS A 178 -12.08 -5.51 -21.42
N VAL A 179 -12.16 -6.74 -21.94
CA VAL A 179 -13.16 -7.72 -21.49
C VAL A 179 -12.97 -8.06 -20.01
N LEU A 180 -11.74 -8.40 -19.60
CA LEU A 180 -11.43 -8.71 -18.20
C LEU A 180 -11.72 -7.53 -17.29
N MET A 181 -11.33 -6.32 -17.70
CA MET A 181 -11.57 -5.10 -16.93
C MET A 181 -13.07 -4.81 -16.76
N ARG A 182 -13.88 -4.94 -17.83
CA ARG A 182 -15.36 -4.79 -17.73
C ARG A 182 -15.93 -5.81 -16.74
N ARG A 183 -15.43 -7.05 -16.77
CA ARG A 183 -15.85 -8.07 -15.82
C ARG A 183 -15.47 -7.72 -14.39
N ALA A 184 -14.23 -7.29 -14.14
CA ALA A 184 -13.77 -6.85 -12.83
C ALA A 184 -14.67 -5.72 -12.27
N HIS A 185 -14.96 -4.70 -13.08
CA HIS A 185 -15.80 -3.58 -12.67
C HIS A 185 -17.25 -4.02 -12.39
N ALA A 186 -17.80 -4.93 -13.18
CA ALA A 186 -19.15 -5.50 -12.95
C ALA A 186 -19.23 -6.27 -11.63
N LEU A 187 -18.13 -6.89 -11.18
CA LEU A 187 -18.01 -7.60 -9.90
C LEU A 187 -17.63 -6.67 -8.73
N GLY A 188 -17.45 -5.37 -8.97
CA GLY A 188 -17.02 -4.41 -7.95
C GLY A 188 -15.54 -4.51 -7.57
N VAL A 189 -14.73 -5.19 -8.38
CA VAL A 189 -13.30 -5.36 -8.19
C VAL A 189 -12.55 -4.19 -8.82
N ALA A 190 -11.55 -3.65 -8.12
CA ALA A 190 -10.70 -2.57 -8.63
C ALA A 190 -9.67 -3.11 -9.64
N VAL A 191 -9.34 -2.29 -10.65
CA VAL A 191 -8.27 -2.59 -11.62
C VAL A 191 -7.02 -1.81 -11.23
N ASP A 192 -5.90 -2.52 -11.08
CA ASP A 192 -4.60 -1.95 -10.72
C ASP A 192 -3.79 -1.64 -11.97
N VAL A 193 -3.28 -0.41 -12.03
CA VAL A 193 -2.39 0.08 -13.09
C VAL A 193 -0.92 0.13 -12.67
N SER A 194 -0.57 -0.36 -11.47
CA SER A 194 0.83 -0.59 -11.14
C SER A 194 1.46 -1.49 -12.20
N HIS A 195 2.68 -1.20 -12.62
CA HIS A 195 3.36 -1.83 -13.77
C HIS A 195 2.82 -1.52 -15.18
N ALA A 196 1.62 -1.00 -15.35
CA ALA A 196 1.08 -0.70 -16.67
C ALA A 196 1.89 0.42 -17.38
N SER A 197 2.01 0.31 -18.71
CA SER A 197 2.60 1.38 -19.53
C SER A 197 1.73 2.64 -19.51
N ASP A 198 2.29 3.77 -19.90
CA ASP A 198 1.54 5.04 -19.96
C ASP A 198 0.31 4.95 -20.85
N ARG A 199 0.43 4.25 -21.98
CA ARG A 199 -0.70 4.01 -22.88
C ARG A 199 -1.74 3.11 -22.24
N ALA A 200 -1.32 2.01 -21.60
CA ALA A 200 -2.23 1.12 -20.91
C ALA A 200 -2.96 1.84 -19.77
N VAL A 201 -2.29 2.68 -18.97
CA VAL A 201 -2.93 3.52 -17.95
C VAL A 201 -3.98 4.44 -18.57
N SER A 202 -3.66 5.08 -19.70
CA SER A 202 -4.60 5.98 -20.39
C SER A 202 -5.84 5.24 -20.88
N ASP A 203 -5.67 4.06 -21.49
CA ASP A 203 -6.75 3.22 -21.99
C ASP A 203 -7.63 2.70 -20.84
N VAL A 204 -7.01 2.26 -19.72
CA VAL A 204 -7.71 1.82 -18.50
C VAL A 204 -8.55 2.94 -17.91
N LEU A 205 -7.99 4.15 -17.79
CA LEU A 205 -8.72 5.32 -17.26
C LEU A 205 -9.87 5.74 -18.19
N ALA A 206 -9.70 5.62 -19.50
CA ALA A 206 -10.78 5.87 -20.47
C ALA A 206 -11.94 4.87 -20.29
N LEU A 207 -11.62 3.57 -20.23
CA LEU A 207 -12.62 2.53 -20.04
C LEU A 207 -13.29 2.60 -18.66
N ALA A 208 -12.56 3.01 -17.62
CA ALA A 208 -13.12 3.18 -16.27
C ALA A 208 -14.22 4.27 -16.22
N ARG A 209 -14.10 5.35 -17.02
CA ARG A 209 -15.14 6.37 -17.13
C ARG A 209 -16.43 5.80 -17.73
N GLU A 210 -16.32 4.90 -18.70
CA GLU A 210 -17.47 4.25 -19.35
C GLU A 210 -18.17 3.25 -18.40
N THR A 211 -17.38 2.48 -17.64
CA THR A 211 -17.87 1.40 -16.79
C THR A 211 -18.19 1.87 -15.37
N HIS A 212 -17.85 3.11 -15.01
CA HIS A 212 -17.91 3.65 -13.64
C HIS A 212 -17.16 2.77 -12.62
N GLY A 213 -16.10 2.09 -13.09
CA GLY A 213 -15.27 1.22 -12.27
C GLY A 213 -14.16 1.97 -11.56
N VAL A 214 -13.59 1.34 -10.54
CA VAL A 214 -12.47 1.91 -9.76
C VAL A 214 -11.15 1.44 -10.33
N VAL A 215 -10.24 2.40 -10.50
CA VAL A 215 -8.84 2.15 -10.86
C VAL A 215 -7.97 2.53 -9.67
N VAL A 216 -7.01 1.68 -9.35
CA VAL A 216 -5.99 1.93 -8.31
C VAL A 216 -4.59 1.83 -8.89
N ALA A 217 -3.63 2.37 -8.19
CA ALA A 217 -2.24 1.95 -8.30
C ALA A 217 -1.83 1.45 -6.92
N THR A 218 -1.68 0.15 -6.75
CA THR A 218 -1.42 -0.45 -5.42
C THR A 218 -0.08 0.00 -4.86
N HIS A 219 0.93 0.23 -5.73
CA HIS A 219 2.28 0.59 -5.33
C HIS A 219 2.99 1.45 -6.40
N SER A 220 2.77 2.77 -6.39
CA SER A 220 3.36 3.72 -7.34
C SER A 220 3.62 5.09 -6.72
N ASN A 221 4.54 5.86 -7.32
CA ASN A 221 4.91 7.19 -6.85
C ASN A 221 4.66 8.26 -7.93
N ALA A 222 5.01 9.52 -7.64
CA ALA A 222 4.87 10.63 -8.56
C ALA A 222 6.09 10.75 -9.49
N ARG A 223 5.88 10.69 -10.79
CA ARG A 223 6.92 10.87 -11.81
C ARG A 223 7.54 12.25 -11.79
N ALA A 224 6.78 13.27 -11.41
CA ALA A 224 7.25 14.64 -11.26
C ALA A 224 8.41 14.79 -10.26
N LEU A 225 8.52 13.88 -9.27
CA LEU A 225 9.61 13.89 -8.29
C LEU A 225 10.71 12.86 -8.60
N CYS A 226 10.36 11.77 -9.26
CA CYS A 226 11.31 10.76 -9.70
C CYS A 226 10.90 10.25 -11.07
N ASP A 227 11.55 10.73 -12.11
CA ASP A 227 11.27 10.33 -13.50
C ASP A 227 11.69 8.88 -13.73
N HIS A 228 10.73 7.99 -13.47
CA HIS A 228 10.83 6.54 -13.64
C HIS A 228 9.55 6.01 -14.29
N PRO A 229 9.60 5.06 -15.24
CA PRO A 229 8.41 4.55 -15.95
C PRO A 229 7.39 3.87 -15.02
N ARG A 230 7.83 3.37 -13.85
CA ARG A 230 6.95 2.81 -12.81
C ARG A 230 6.14 3.87 -12.05
N ASN A 231 6.52 5.15 -12.15
CA ASN A 231 5.85 6.26 -11.50
C ASN A 231 4.79 6.90 -12.41
N LEU A 232 3.77 7.45 -11.79
CA LEU A 232 2.61 8.03 -12.46
C LEU A 232 2.80 9.53 -12.72
N THR A 233 2.33 9.99 -13.87
CA THR A 233 2.23 11.43 -14.14
C THR A 233 1.13 12.07 -13.30
N ASP A 234 1.18 13.38 -13.12
CA ASP A 234 0.16 14.13 -12.37
C ASP A 234 -1.24 13.96 -12.99
N ASP A 235 -1.35 13.81 -14.30
CA ASP A 235 -2.63 13.58 -14.99
C ASP A 235 -3.16 12.17 -14.74
N GLN A 236 -2.28 11.16 -14.69
CA GLN A 236 -2.65 9.79 -14.30
C GLN A 236 -3.11 9.74 -12.84
N LEU A 237 -2.41 10.44 -11.92
CA LEU A 237 -2.82 10.57 -10.52
C LEU A 237 -4.23 11.16 -10.39
N ARG A 238 -4.52 12.26 -11.10
CA ARG A 238 -5.86 12.87 -11.14
C ARG A 238 -6.90 11.94 -11.76
N GLY A 239 -6.48 11.20 -12.81
CA GLY A 239 -7.34 10.21 -13.46
C GLY A 239 -7.78 9.09 -12.52
N ILE A 240 -6.85 8.53 -11.75
CA ILE A 240 -7.15 7.51 -10.72
C ILE A 240 -8.09 8.09 -9.65
N ALA A 241 -7.79 9.28 -9.15
CA ALA A 241 -8.65 9.96 -8.16
C ALA A 241 -10.08 10.16 -8.68
N ALA A 242 -10.24 10.56 -9.93
CA ALA A 242 -11.54 10.76 -10.56
C ALA A 242 -12.40 9.48 -10.66
N THR A 243 -11.79 8.28 -10.60
CA THR A 243 -12.52 7.00 -10.52
C THR A 243 -12.96 6.64 -9.10
N GLY A 244 -12.59 7.44 -8.10
CA GLY A 244 -12.75 7.10 -6.68
C GLY A 244 -11.67 6.13 -6.16
N GLY A 245 -10.62 5.89 -6.93
CA GLY A 245 -9.52 5.01 -6.57
C GLY A 245 -8.50 5.63 -5.63
N VAL A 246 -7.38 4.91 -5.46
CA VAL A 246 -6.27 5.32 -4.60
C VAL A 246 -4.93 4.98 -5.24
N VAL A 247 -3.90 5.73 -4.82
CA VAL A 247 -2.50 5.45 -5.16
C VAL A 247 -1.76 5.07 -3.88
N GLY A 248 -1.24 3.85 -3.83
CA GLY A 248 -0.39 3.33 -2.77
C GLY A 248 1.03 3.85 -2.91
N LEU A 249 1.51 4.53 -1.88
CA LEU A 249 2.85 5.10 -1.78
C LEU A 249 3.88 3.95 -1.71
N ASN A 250 4.73 3.84 -2.72
CA ASN A 250 5.76 2.80 -2.83
C ASN A 250 7.05 3.23 -2.13
N PHE A 251 7.70 2.29 -1.43
CA PHE A 251 8.92 2.57 -0.66
C PHE A 251 10.21 2.18 -1.38
N HIS A 252 10.14 1.61 -2.58
CA HIS A 252 11.34 1.26 -3.33
C HIS A 252 12.18 2.48 -3.67
N SER A 253 13.41 2.50 -3.17
CA SER A 253 14.32 3.64 -3.25
C SER A 253 14.50 4.18 -4.67
N ALA A 254 14.52 3.29 -5.68
CA ALA A 254 14.66 3.68 -7.09
C ALA A 254 13.45 4.43 -7.65
N PHE A 255 12.25 4.25 -7.06
CA PHE A 255 11.02 4.92 -7.48
C PHE A 255 10.74 6.17 -6.64
N VAL A 256 11.41 6.32 -5.50
CA VAL A 256 11.29 7.48 -4.61
C VAL A 256 12.18 8.64 -5.07
N VAL A 257 13.46 8.36 -5.39
CA VAL A 257 14.43 9.36 -5.83
C VAL A 257 15.48 8.76 -6.75
N ARG A 258 15.98 9.54 -7.72
CA ARG A 258 17.06 9.10 -8.63
C ARG A 258 18.44 9.46 -8.09
N GLY A 259 19.44 8.64 -8.45
CA GLY A 259 20.87 8.93 -8.29
C GLY A 259 21.45 8.73 -6.89
N ARG A 260 20.63 8.41 -5.90
CA ARG A 260 21.06 8.10 -4.53
C ARG A 260 20.06 7.19 -3.82
N ALA A 261 20.46 6.66 -2.67
CA ALA A 261 19.52 5.97 -1.80
C ALA A 261 18.47 6.96 -1.24
N ALA A 262 17.20 6.54 -1.26
CA ALA A 262 16.12 7.31 -0.68
C ALA A 262 16.13 7.27 0.85
N THR A 263 15.46 8.24 1.45
CA THR A 263 15.26 8.36 2.89
C THR A 263 13.78 8.54 3.22
N LEU A 264 13.42 8.41 4.49
CA LEU A 264 12.07 8.72 4.99
C LEU A 264 11.59 10.11 4.56
N ALA A 265 12.48 11.12 4.54
CA ALA A 265 12.13 12.47 4.09
C ALA A 265 11.73 12.51 2.61
N ASP A 266 12.36 11.70 1.76
CA ASP A 266 12.01 11.58 0.35
C ASP A 266 10.65 10.88 0.17
N VAL A 267 10.36 9.86 0.98
CA VAL A 267 9.04 9.18 1.01
C VAL A 267 7.95 10.16 1.45
N VAL A 268 8.20 10.97 2.48
CA VAL A 268 7.29 12.05 2.90
C VAL A 268 7.05 13.04 1.76
N HIS A 269 8.10 13.42 1.01
CA HIS A 269 7.97 14.33 -0.12
C HIS A 269 7.08 13.74 -1.24
N GLN A 270 7.24 12.45 -1.55
CA GLN A 270 6.35 11.73 -2.46
C GLN A 270 4.90 11.75 -1.94
N ALA A 271 4.67 11.42 -0.68
CA ALA A 271 3.34 11.42 -0.09
C ALA A 271 2.64 12.78 -0.18
N LEU A 272 3.36 13.86 0.14
CA LEU A 272 2.83 15.23 0.06
C LEU A 272 2.49 15.63 -1.37
N HIS A 273 3.28 15.19 -2.36
CA HIS A 273 2.97 15.44 -3.77
C HIS A 273 1.72 14.67 -4.21
N LEU A 274 1.60 13.39 -3.86
CA LEU A 274 0.40 12.60 -4.13
C LEU A 274 -0.84 13.25 -3.51
N VAL A 275 -0.77 13.67 -2.25
CA VAL A 275 -1.88 14.38 -1.56
C VAL A 275 -2.23 15.69 -2.26
N ARG A 276 -1.25 16.46 -2.71
CA ARG A 276 -1.47 17.72 -3.40
C ARG A 276 -2.14 17.54 -4.76
N VAL A 277 -1.79 16.48 -5.50
CA VAL A 277 -2.25 16.26 -6.89
C VAL A 277 -3.54 15.48 -6.95
N ALA A 278 -3.63 14.37 -6.21
CA ALA A 278 -4.78 13.47 -6.22
C ALA A 278 -5.84 13.80 -5.14
N GLY A 279 -5.44 14.52 -4.09
CA GLY A 279 -6.27 14.70 -2.90
C GLY A 279 -5.98 13.66 -1.83
N VAL A 280 -6.12 14.04 -0.56
CA VAL A 280 -5.80 13.16 0.58
C VAL A 280 -6.66 11.90 0.64
N GLU A 281 -7.87 11.94 0.08
CA GLU A 281 -8.80 10.82 -0.03
C GLU A 281 -8.36 9.74 -1.04
N HIS A 282 -7.33 10.03 -1.84
CA HIS A 282 -6.87 9.17 -2.94
C HIS A 282 -5.44 8.69 -2.77
N VAL A 283 -4.86 8.83 -1.57
CA VAL A 283 -3.53 8.32 -1.22
C VAL A 283 -3.65 7.22 -0.18
N ALA A 284 -2.94 6.13 -0.38
CA ALA A 284 -2.84 5.01 0.55
C ALA A 284 -1.37 4.59 0.73
N LEU A 285 -1.12 3.53 1.46
CA LEU A 285 0.18 2.86 1.55
C LEU A 285 0.20 1.64 0.64
N GLY A 286 1.31 1.40 -0.01
CA GLY A 286 1.58 0.25 -0.85
C GLY A 286 3.08 0.05 -0.88
N ALA A 287 3.62 -0.49 0.23
CA ALA A 287 5.06 -0.45 0.52
C ALA A 287 5.89 -1.26 -0.47
N ASP A 288 5.30 -2.28 -1.08
CA ASP A 288 5.99 -3.21 -1.98
C ASP A 288 7.01 -4.09 -1.22
N PHE A 289 6.76 -4.27 0.09
CA PHE A 289 7.59 -5.10 0.93
C PHE A 289 7.57 -6.57 0.46
N GLU A 290 8.71 -7.26 0.58
CA GLU A 290 8.96 -8.62 0.11
C GLU A 290 9.02 -8.78 -1.42
N GLY A 291 8.76 -7.73 -2.22
CA GLY A 291 8.86 -7.71 -3.70
C GLY A 291 10.29 -7.61 -4.26
N GLY A 292 11.31 -7.91 -3.45
CA GLY A 292 12.72 -7.79 -3.85
C GLY A 292 13.23 -6.35 -3.90
N ILE A 293 12.52 -5.41 -3.34
CA ILE A 293 12.85 -4.00 -3.34
C ILE A 293 13.99 -3.65 -2.37
N ARG A 294 14.55 -2.46 -2.59
CA ARG A 294 15.39 -1.78 -1.60
C ARG A 294 14.61 -0.61 -1.02
N PRO A 295 14.03 -0.72 0.17
CA PRO A 295 13.26 0.35 0.78
C PRO A 295 14.12 1.58 1.04
N ALA A 296 13.46 2.74 1.14
CA ALA A 296 14.10 3.96 1.60
C ALA A 296 14.54 3.83 3.06
N ARG A 297 15.68 4.45 3.42
CA ARG A 297 16.18 4.45 4.80
C ARG A 297 15.19 5.14 5.73
N GLY A 298 14.88 4.49 6.85
CA GLY A 298 13.91 4.91 7.85
C GLY A 298 12.49 4.38 7.59
N VAL A 299 12.32 3.51 6.57
CA VAL A 299 11.13 2.69 6.31
C VAL A 299 11.55 1.34 5.72
N GLU A 300 12.55 0.71 6.35
CA GLU A 300 13.15 -0.53 5.86
C GLU A 300 12.23 -1.74 5.92
N ASP A 301 11.29 -1.72 6.84
CA ASP A 301 10.29 -2.78 7.06
C ASP A 301 8.99 -2.19 7.67
N ALA A 302 7.99 -3.04 7.84
CA ALA A 302 6.67 -2.64 8.32
C ALA A 302 6.67 -2.04 9.73
N SER A 303 7.67 -2.33 10.58
CA SER A 303 7.75 -1.76 11.93
C SER A 303 7.95 -0.25 11.95
N HIS A 304 8.37 0.34 10.82
CA HIS A 304 8.65 1.78 10.66
C HIS A 304 7.42 2.62 10.27
N PHE A 305 6.23 2.04 10.09
CA PHE A 305 5.04 2.85 9.80
C PHE A 305 4.75 3.94 10.84
N PRO A 306 4.96 3.74 12.16
CA PRO A 306 4.84 4.82 13.14
C PRO A 306 5.80 5.99 12.89
N ASP A 307 7.02 5.72 12.40
CA ASP A 307 8.00 6.76 12.05
C ASP A 307 7.52 7.58 10.85
N LEU A 308 6.96 6.92 9.84
CA LEU A 308 6.33 7.60 8.70
C LEU A 308 5.15 8.46 9.15
N ALA A 309 4.30 7.96 10.06
CA ALA A 309 3.19 8.75 10.60
C ALA A 309 3.66 10.03 11.28
N ARG A 310 4.69 9.93 12.13
CA ARG A 310 5.31 11.09 12.80
C ARG A 310 5.87 12.09 11.78
N ALA A 311 6.59 11.59 10.79
CA ALA A 311 7.19 12.43 9.75
C ALA A 311 6.13 13.17 8.93
N LEU A 312 5.03 12.51 8.53
CA LEU A 312 3.91 13.13 7.81
C LEU A 312 3.19 14.17 8.68
N ARG A 313 3.01 13.89 9.99
CA ARG A 313 2.45 14.85 10.96
C ARG A 313 3.35 16.09 11.08
N SER A 314 4.65 15.89 11.21
CA SER A 314 5.64 16.98 11.27
C SER A 314 5.69 17.79 9.97
N ALA A 315 5.40 17.17 8.84
CA ALA A 315 5.30 17.82 7.54
C ALA A 315 3.95 18.51 7.28
N GLY A 316 3.04 18.54 8.27
CA GLY A 316 1.82 19.34 8.26
C GLY A 316 0.52 18.57 7.94
N LEU A 317 0.55 17.27 7.72
CA LEU A 317 -0.68 16.50 7.60
C LEU A 317 -1.43 16.47 8.93
N THR A 318 -2.76 16.67 8.90
CA THR A 318 -3.60 16.52 10.08
C THR A 318 -3.67 15.06 10.54
N GLN A 319 -4.04 14.83 11.80
CA GLN A 319 -4.26 13.46 12.30
C GLN A 319 -5.30 12.69 11.45
N ALA A 320 -6.36 13.36 11.04
CA ALA A 320 -7.38 12.78 10.17
C ALA A 320 -6.81 12.44 8.78
N ALA A 321 -5.96 13.28 8.20
CA ALA A 321 -5.29 13.02 6.93
C ALA A 321 -4.38 11.79 7.01
N VAL A 322 -3.60 11.64 8.08
CA VAL A 322 -2.75 10.45 8.28
C VAL A 322 -3.61 9.19 8.41
N ARG A 323 -4.72 9.20 9.18
CA ARG A 323 -5.63 8.04 9.26
C ARG A 323 -6.17 7.65 7.89
N ARG A 324 -6.58 8.62 7.06
CA ARG A 324 -7.04 8.34 5.68
C ARG A 324 -5.98 7.64 4.86
N VAL A 325 -4.75 8.18 4.84
CA VAL A 325 -3.63 7.62 4.07
C VAL A 325 -3.25 6.24 4.59
N PHE A 326 -3.29 6.01 5.90
CA PHE A 326 -2.81 4.79 6.52
C PHE A 326 -3.80 3.62 6.41
N SER A 327 -5.11 3.87 6.42
CA SER A 327 -6.08 2.77 6.37
C SER A 327 -7.41 3.11 5.68
N GLU A 328 -8.04 4.26 5.99
CA GLU A 328 -9.43 4.50 5.62
C GLU A 328 -9.64 4.50 4.10
N ASN A 329 -8.69 5.05 3.33
CA ASN A 329 -8.76 5.10 1.87
C ASN A 329 -8.61 3.71 1.23
N ALA A 330 -7.70 2.89 1.74
CA ALA A 330 -7.53 1.50 1.31
C ALA A 330 -8.79 0.68 1.60
N LEU A 331 -9.30 0.75 2.84
CA LEU A 331 -10.54 0.05 3.24
C LEU A 331 -11.73 0.47 2.40
N ARG A 332 -11.87 1.74 2.06
CA ARG A 332 -12.94 2.24 1.19
C ARG A 332 -12.95 1.55 -0.18
N VAL A 333 -11.79 1.23 -0.73
CA VAL A 333 -11.67 0.51 -2.01
C VAL A 333 -11.88 -0.99 -1.81
N LEU A 334 -11.23 -1.59 -0.82
CA LEU A 334 -11.25 -3.04 -0.57
C LEU A 334 -12.61 -3.55 -0.09
N CYS A 335 -13.36 -2.70 0.63
CA CYS A 335 -14.64 -3.05 1.25
C CYS A 335 -15.84 -2.52 0.47
N ARG A 336 -15.67 -2.19 -0.82
CA ARG A 336 -16.82 -1.86 -1.67
C ARG A 336 -17.67 -3.11 -1.89
N SER A 337 -18.95 -3.00 -1.54
CA SER A 337 -19.95 -3.98 -1.99
C SER A 337 -20.10 -3.85 -3.50
N GLY A 338 -20.02 -4.93 -4.23
CA GLY A 338 -20.47 -4.96 -5.63
C GLY A 338 -21.93 -4.49 -5.67
N LYS A 339 -22.25 -3.68 -6.68
CA LYS A 339 -23.64 -3.23 -6.91
C LYS A 339 -24.48 -4.39 -7.36
#